data_21856d129b52702ccf019f6fd11b1c14
#
_entry.id   21856d129b52702ccf019f6fd11b1c14
#
_cell.length_a   1.000
_cell.length_b   1.000
_cell.length_c   1.000
_cell.angle_alpha   90.00
_cell.angle_beta   90.00
_cell.angle_gamma   90.00
#
_symmetry.space_group_name_H-M   'P 1'
#
loop_
_entity.id
_entity.type
_entity.pdbx_description
1 polymer ?
#
loop_
_entity_poly.entity_id
_entity_poly.type
_entity_poly.pdbx_seq_one_letter_code
_entity_poly.pdbx_strand_id
1 'polypeptide(L)'
;MYPCSNPELVAAAANGGGMPIVQPVSLTVVHGFDKPDLTQGLMEGIRYIRTLTDKPIGFNALIEKGNEKYLRRMSEWIEIALEEGIRFFVTSLGKPDWVCDMVHARGGFVYHDVTTRYHAEKGVDCGVDGLICVNNRAGGHLGTDSMEKMYKELEDLGLPLVCAGGIGSETEFRDAMGMGYDGVQMGTRFIATSECSMPDGYKEAIVQSGEDDIDWTTKLTGIPVSVIKTPGYSRENNWLIRKLLSGRFKHRTRWLLNSISFRRWSKMAKNTRSTDIWSAGKSVETIRSVESATTVMRSLGESVETHDAG
;
A
#
# COMPACT_ATOMS: atom_id res chain seq x y z
N MET A 1 -2.85 1.00 -2.43
CA MET A 1 -3.64 1.47 -1.27
C MET A 1 -5.13 1.17 -1.49
N TYR A 2 -5.69 0.21 -0.80
CA TYR A 2 -7.14 -0.04 -0.89
C TYR A 2 -7.89 0.88 0.09
N PRO A 3 -8.95 1.58 -0.30
CA PRO A 3 -9.57 1.66 -1.64
C PRO A 3 -9.09 2.85 -2.51
N CYS A 4 -8.00 3.51 -2.17
CA CYS A 4 -7.62 4.84 -2.64
C CYS A 4 -6.91 4.88 -4.01
N SER A 5 -6.44 3.75 -4.54
CA SER A 5 -5.68 3.70 -5.81
C SER A 5 -6.64 3.70 -7.02
N ASN A 6 -7.13 4.88 -7.40
CA ASN A 6 -7.90 5.07 -8.62
C ASN A 6 -6.99 5.33 -9.84
N PRO A 7 -7.48 5.13 -11.07
CA PRO A 7 -6.69 5.26 -12.29
C PRO A 7 -6.02 6.62 -12.48
N GLU A 8 -6.72 7.71 -12.17
CA GLU A 8 -6.22 9.08 -12.31
C GLU A 8 -5.04 9.36 -11.38
N LEU A 9 -5.13 8.87 -10.12
CA LEU A 9 -4.03 8.97 -9.15
C LEU A 9 -2.81 8.16 -9.62
N VAL A 10 -3.04 6.95 -10.11
CA VAL A 10 -1.96 6.09 -10.66
C VAL A 10 -1.27 6.82 -11.82
N ALA A 11 -2.04 7.33 -12.78
CA ALA A 11 -1.48 8.02 -13.93
C ALA A 11 -0.74 9.31 -13.53
N ALA A 12 -1.29 10.12 -12.63
CA ALA A 12 -0.66 11.37 -12.19
C ALA A 12 0.67 11.12 -11.46
N ALA A 13 0.73 10.10 -10.60
CA ALA A 13 1.98 9.72 -9.92
C ALA A 13 3.03 9.19 -10.92
N ALA A 14 2.62 8.39 -11.92
CA ALA A 14 3.51 7.94 -12.99
C ALA A 14 4.06 9.09 -13.84
N ASN A 15 3.19 10.01 -14.25
CA ASN A 15 3.55 11.19 -15.03
C ASN A 15 4.47 12.15 -14.25
N GLY A 16 4.40 12.12 -12.91
CA GLY A 16 5.29 12.84 -12.02
C GLY A 16 6.66 12.17 -11.82
N GLY A 17 6.92 11.00 -12.43
CA GLY A 17 8.20 10.28 -12.34
C GLY A 17 8.24 9.19 -11.27
N GLY A 18 7.13 8.87 -10.60
CA GLY A 18 7.05 7.78 -9.64
C GLY A 18 6.77 6.42 -10.27
N MET A 19 6.86 5.37 -9.43
CA MET A 19 6.41 4.02 -9.75
C MET A 19 5.12 3.70 -8.98
N PRO A 20 3.94 4.14 -9.45
CA PRO A 20 2.69 3.89 -8.76
C PRO A 20 2.29 2.42 -8.86
N ILE A 21 1.72 1.90 -7.78
CA ILE A 21 1.32 0.49 -7.67
C ILE A 21 -0.19 0.36 -7.82
N VAL A 22 -0.62 -0.26 -8.90
CA VAL A 22 -2.03 -0.62 -9.15
C VAL A 22 -2.47 -1.67 -8.12
N GLN A 23 -3.55 -1.37 -7.40
CA GLN A 23 -4.17 -2.32 -6.49
C GLN A 23 -5.40 -2.94 -7.18
N PRO A 24 -5.33 -4.21 -7.61
CA PRO A 24 -6.34 -4.80 -8.49
C PRO A 24 -7.75 -4.82 -7.90
N VAL A 25 -7.86 -5.05 -6.59
CA VAL A 25 -9.17 -5.06 -5.92
C VAL A 25 -9.79 -3.66 -5.86
N SER A 26 -8.98 -2.59 -5.67
CA SER A 26 -9.48 -1.22 -5.78
C SER A 26 -10.05 -0.96 -7.16
N LEU A 27 -9.29 -1.31 -8.18
CA LEU A 27 -9.66 -1.08 -9.57
C LEU A 27 -10.96 -1.80 -9.94
N THR A 28 -11.05 -3.11 -9.65
CA THR A 28 -12.18 -3.96 -10.06
C THR A 28 -13.42 -3.83 -9.19
N VAL A 29 -13.32 -3.35 -7.94
CA VAL A 29 -14.48 -3.32 -7.01
C VAL A 29 -14.94 -1.91 -6.67
N VAL A 30 -14.03 -0.92 -6.73
CA VAL A 30 -14.31 0.45 -6.26
C VAL A 30 -14.41 1.43 -7.42
N HIS A 31 -13.52 1.34 -8.41
CA HIS A 31 -13.29 2.39 -9.40
C HIS A 31 -13.93 2.12 -10.77
N GLY A 32 -15.07 1.44 -10.80
CA GLY A 32 -15.93 1.35 -12.00
C GLY A 32 -15.62 0.22 -12.96
N PHE A 33 -14.66 -0.66 -12.62
CA PHE A 33 -14.31 -1.85 -13.42
C PHE A 33 -14.89 -3.13 -12.81
N ASP A 34 -16.01 -3.04 -12.11
CA ASP A 34 -16.74 -4.12 -11.45
C ASP A 34 -17.59 -4.93 -12.46
N LYS A 35 -16.93 -5.64 -13.34
CA LYS A 35 -17.56 -6.53 -14.30
C LYS A 35 -17.96 -7.85 -13.64
N PRO A 36 -18.95 -8.58 -14.18
CA PRO A 36 -19.23 -9.95 -13.75
C PRO A 36 -18.00 -10.86 -13.80
N ASP A 37 -17.15 -10.66 -14.82
CA ASP A 37 -15.80 -11.19 -14.90
C ASP A 37 -14.81 -10.13 -14.41
N LEU A 38 -14.24 -10.35 -13.20
CA LEU A 38 -13.26 -9.45 -12.60
C LEU A 38 -11.93 -9.44 -13.38
N THR A 39 -11.66 -10.47 -14.16
CA THR A 39 -10.48 -10.59 -15.03
C THR A 39 -10.59 -9.59 -16.16
N GLN A 40 -11.74 -9.56 -16.83
CA GLN A 40 -12.06 -8.56 -17.84
C GLN A 40 -12.03 -7.14 -17.25
N GLY A 41 -12.61 -6.94 -16.06
CA GLY A 41 -12.60 -5.65 -15.38
C GLY A 41 -11.18 -5.16 -15.09
N LEU A 42 -10.28 -6.03 -14.65
CA LEU A 42 -8.88 -5.67 -14.42
C LEU A 42 -8.18 -5.24 -15.71
N MET A 43 -8.33 -6.02 -16.77
CA MET A 43 -7.75 -5.71 -18.09
C MET A 43 -8.23 -4.35 -18.61
N GLU A 44 -9.54 -4.09 -18.59
CA GLU A 44 -10.11 -2.81 -19.00
C GLU A 44 -9.59 -1.66 -18.13
N GLY A 45 -9.47 -1.86 -16.82
CA GLY A 45 -8.93 -0.87 -15.90
C GLY A 45 -7.46 -0.54 -16.14
N ILE A 46 -6.61 -1.53 -16.41
CA ILE A 46 -5.19 -1.30 -16.76
C ILE A 46 -5.11 -0.55 -18.10
N ARG A 47 -5.89 -0.95 -19.11
CA ARG A 47 -5.94 -0.26 -20.40
C ARG A 47 -6.42 1.17 -20.27
N TYR A 48 -7.40 1.43 -19.40
CA TYR A 48 -7.82 2.80 -19.10
C TYR A 48 -6.68 3.62 -18.50
N ILE A 49 -5.93 3.08 -17.52
CA ILE A 49 -4.74 3.76 -16.99
C ILE A 49 -3.73 4.05 -18.12
N ARG A 50 -3.55 3.13 -19.07
CA ARG A 50 -2.65 3.32 -20.22
C ARG A 50 -3.12 4.42 -21.21
N THR A 51 -4.40 4.78 -21.20
CA THR A 51 -4.86 5.98 -21.95
C THR A 51 -4.46 7.29 -21.28
N LEU A 52 -4.11 7.26 -19.96
CA LEU A 52 -3.75 8.44 -19.17
C LEU A 52 -2.24 8.59 -19.00
N THR A 53 -1.46 7.50 -19.17
CA THR A 53 0.00 7.50 -19.03
C THR A 53 0.67 6.38 -19.83
N ASP A 54 1.81 6.68 -20.43
CA ASP A 54 2.72 5.72 -21.07
C ASP A 54 3.86 5.28 -20.12
N LYS A 55 3.96 5.90 -18.95
CA LYS A 55 5.01 5.67 -17.96
C LYS A 55 4.88 4.29 -17.28
N PRO A 56 5.98 3.77 -16.70
CA PRO A 56 5.92 2.54 -15.92
C PRO A 56 4.91 2.59 -14.78
N ILE A 57 4.20 1.50 -14.59
CA ILE A 57 3.31 1.26 -13.44
C ILE A 57 3.60 -0.12 -12.88
N GLY A 58 3.46 -0.29 -11.57
CA GLY A 58 3.60 -1.57 -10.89
C GLY A 58 2.25 -2.17 -10.48
N PHE A 59 2.28 -3.36 -9.93
CA PHE A 59 1.10 -4.14 -9.56
C PHE A 59 1.23 -4.73 -8.16
N ASN A 60 0.17 -4.66 -7.36
CA ASN A 60 0.11 -5.26 -6.02
C ASN A 60 -0.43 -6.70 -6.09
N ALA A 61 0.42 -7.67 -5.82
CA ALA A 61 0.10 -9.09 -5.76
C ALA A 61 0.00 -9.56 -4.30
N LEU A 62 -1.14 -9.31 -3.65
CA LEU A 62 -1.38 -9.73 -2.28
C LEU A 62 -1.51 -11.25 -2.18
N ILE A 63 -0.75 -11.89 -1.28
CA ILE A 63 -0.73 -13.35 -1.10
C ILE A 63 -1.49 -13.74 0.17
N GLU A 64 -2.78 -14.02 0.06
CA GLU A 64 -3.62 -14.42 1.20
C GLU A 64 -3.64 -15.93 1.37
N LYS A 65 -2.95 -16.44 2.39
CA LYS A 65 -2.91 -17.88 2.70
C LYS A 65 -4.27 -18.42 3.09
N GLY A 66 -4.57 -19.64 2.63
CA GLY A 66 -5.78 -20.39 3.01
C GLY A 66 -7.03 -19.99 2.22
N ASN A 67 -6.89 -19.20 1.16
CA ASN A 67 -7.96 -18.87 0.23
C ASN A 67 -7.56 -19.23 -1.20
N GLU A 68 -7.69 -20.52 -1.56
CA GLU A 68 -7.26 -21.03 -2.88
C GLU A 68 -7.97 -20.31 -4.05
N LYS A 69 -9.26 -19.97 -3.88
CA LYS A 69 -10.00 -19.22 -4.91
C LYS A 69 -9.39 -17.84 -5.15
N TYR A 70 -8.96 -17.19 -4.08
CA TYR A 70 -8.29 -15.89 -4.18
C TYR A 70 -6.91 -16.02 -4.82
N LEU A 71 -6.11 -17.00 -4.42
CA LEU A 71 -4.79 -17.25 -4.99
C LEU A 71 -4.86 -17.57 -6.48
N ARG A 72 -5.82 -18.39 -6.91
CA ARG A 72 -6.04 -18.67 -8.34
C ARG A 72 -6.37 -17.40 -9.11
N ARG A 73 -7.28 -16.58 -8.59
CA ARG A 73 -7.61 -15.29 -9.20
C ARG A 73 -6.40 -14.35 -9.24
N MET A 74 -5.59 -14.32 -8.19
CA MET A 74 -4.37 -13.50 -8.18
C MET A 74 -3.37 -13.95 -9.25
N SER A 75 -3.21 -15.26 -9.45
CA SER A 75 -2.39 -15.80 -10.54
C SER A 75 -2.90 -15.34 -11.91
N GLU A 76 -4.21 -15.43 -12.17
CA GLU A 76 -4.83 -14.93 -13.41
C GLU A 76 -4.61 -13.42 -13.58
N TRP A 77 -4.71 -12.65 -12.50
CA TRP A 77 -4.49 -11.19 -12.50
C TRP A 77 -3.03 -10.81 -12.75
N ILE A 78 -2.08 -11.59 -12.23
CA ILE A 78 -0.65 -11.40 -12.52
C ILE A 78 -0.36 -11.65 -14.00
N GLU A 79 -0.92 -12.70 -14.60
CA GLU A 79 -0.77 -12.96 -16.04
C GLU A 79 -1.28 -11.79 -16.87
N ILE A 80 -2.48 -11.26 -16.58
CA ILE A 80 -3.03 -10.09 -17.27
C ILE A 80 -2.11 -8.88 -17.11
N ALA A 81 -1.64 -8.60 -15.90
CA ALA A 81 -0.74 -7.49 -15.67
C ALA A 81 0.56 -7.62 -16.50
N LEU A 82 1.11 -8.83 -16.59
CA LEU A 82 2.28 -9.15 -17.42
C LEU A 82 1.99 -9.00 -18.92
N GLU A 83 0.82 -9.44 -19.39
CA GLU A 83 0.36 -9.28 -20.78
C GLU A 83 0.16 -7.80 -21.15
N GLU A 84 -0.36 -6.98 -20.22
CA GLU A 84 -0.52 -5.53 -20.38
C GLU A 84 0.80 -4.75 -20.13
N GLY A 85 1.93 -5.44 -20.07
CA GLY A 85 3.28 -4.85 -20.03
C GLY A 85 3.75 -4.39 -18.66
N ILE A 86 3.09 -4.74 -17.57
CA ILE A 86 3.58 -4.45 -16.21
C ILE A 86 4.74 -5.40 -15.89
N ARG A 87 5.82 -4.86 -15.31
CA ARG A 87 7.03 -5.62 -14.97
C ARG A 87 7.50 -5.43 -13.53
N PHE A 88 6.89 -4.55 -12.77
CA PHE A 88 7.22 -4.31 -11.35
C PHE A 88 6.06 -4.77 -10.47
N PHE A 89 6.33 -5.71 -9.57
CA PHE A 89 5.32 -6.32 -8.70
C PHE A 89 5.69 -6.12 -7.23
N VAL A 90 4.69 -5.78 -6.43
CA VAL A 90 4.82 -5.70 -4.97
C VAL A 90 4.00 -6.81 -4.36
N THR A 91 4.63 -7.63 -3.51
CA THR A 91 3.97 -8.73 -2.79
C THR A 91 3.93 -8.48 -1.30
N SER A 92 2.95 -9.03 -0.61
CA SER A 92 2.84 -8.97 0.84
C SER A 92 2.11 -10.18 1.44
N LEU A 93 2.29 -10.43 2.73
CA LEU A 93 1.65 -11.42 3.60
C LEU A 93 2.11 -12.87 3.42
N GLY A 94 2.11 -13.44 2.23
CA GLY A 94 2.43 -14.84 1.97
C GLY A 94 3.88 -15.05 1.52
N LYS A 95 4.20 -16.27 1.08
CA LYS A 95 5.45 -16.57 0.39
C LYS A 95 5.34 -16.13 -1.05
N PRO A 96 6.29 -15.30 -1.58
CA PRO A 96 6.23 -14.79 -2.94
C PRO A 96 6.85 -15.71 -4.00
N ASP A 97 7.35 -16.91 -3.67
CA ASP A 97 8.05 -17.84 -4.56
C ASP A 97 7.37 -18.01 -5.92
N TRP A 98 6.10 -18.42 -5.93
CA TRP A 98 5.33 -18.63 -7.15
C TRP A 98 5.09 -17.32 -7.95
N VAL A 99 5.04 -16.16 -7.27
CA VAL A 99 4.95 -14.85 -7.95
C VAL A 99 6.28 -14.51 -8.61
N CYS A 100 7.39 -14.76 -7.91
CA CYS A 100 8.74 -14.58 -8.47
C CYS A 100 8.91 -15.42 -9.73
N ASP A 101 8.56 -16.71 -9.70
CA ASP A 101 8.64 -17.59 -10.86
C ASP A 101 7.86 -17.05 -12.07
N MET A 102 6.60 -16.60 -11.85
CA MET A 102 5.76 -16.05 -12.92
C MET A 102 6.33 -14.76 -13.51
N VAL A 103 6.76 -13.85 -12.65
CA VAL A 103 7.20 -12.50 -13.02
C VAL A 103 8.58 -12.55 -13.68
N HIS A 104 9.52 -13.31 -13.12
CA HIS A 104 10.87 -13.48 -13.67
C HIS A 104 10.86 -14.15 -15.04
N ALA A 105 9.95 -15.11 -15.28
CA ALA A 105 9.78 -15.72 -16.61
C ALA A 105 9.41 -14.71 -17.72
N ARG A 106 8.95 -13.52 -17.34
CA ARG A 106 8.59 -12.40 -18.25
C ARG A 106 9.52 -11.19 -18.11
N GLY A 107 10.69 -11.35 -17.43
CA GLY A 107 11.69 -10.30 -17.23
C GLY A 107 11.23 -9.15 -16.32
N GLY A 108 10.35 -9.44 -15.36
CA GLY A 108 9.89 -8.46 -14.37
C GLY A 108 10.64 -8.59 -13.04
N PHE A 109 10.29 -7.74 -12.09
CA PHE A 109 10.88 -7.62 -10.75
C PHE A 109 9.80 -7.76 -9.67
N VAL A 110 10.16 -8.39 -8.55
CA VAL A 110 9.29 -8.59 -7.40
C VAL A 110 9.90 -8.01 -6.15
N TYR A 111 9.24 -7.02 -5.56
CA TYR A 111 9.60 -6.50 -4.23
C TYR A 111 8.60 -7.03 -3.20
N HIS A 112 9.07 -7.26 -1.97
CA HIS A 112 8.26 -7.86 -0.92
C HIS A 112 8.15 -6.98 0.32
N ASP A 113 6.92 -6.74 0.80
CA ASP A 113 6.66 -6.03 2.06
C ASP A 113 7.13 -6.86 3.24
N VAL A 114 8.04 -6.31 4.04
CA VAL A 114 8.60 -6.95 5.23
C VAL A 114 8.50 -6.04 6.46
N THR A 115 8.31 -6.65 7.62
CA THR A 115 8.22 -5.93 8.91
C THR A 115 9.28 -6.38 9.92
N THR A 116 10.07 -7.40 9.58
CA THR A 116 11.12 -7.96 10.43
C THR A 116 12.19 -8.64 9.57
N ARG A 117 13.41 -8.80 10.10
CA ARG A 117 14.47 -9.57 9.46
C ARG A 117 14.04 -10.98 9.07
N TYR A 118 13.30 -11.67 9.92
CA TYR A 118 12.79 -13.02 9.63
C TYR A 118 11.92 -13.05 8.35
N HIS A 119 11.08 -12.04 8.13
CA HIS A 119 10.28 -11.94 6.91
C HIS A 119 11.15 -11.59 5.71
N ALA A 120 12.16 -10.73 5.89
CA ALA A 120 13.10 -10.35 4.84
C ALA A 120 13.89 -11.56 4.32
N GLU A 121 14.51 -12.35 5.22
CA GLU A 121 15.23 -13.57 4.88
C GLU A 121 14.36 -14.57 4.11
N LYS A 122 13.09 -14.72 4.51
CA LYS A 122 12.14 -15.55 3.76
C LYS A 122 11.79 -15.00 2.38
N GLY A 123 11.76 -13.69 2.22
CA GLY A 123 11.62 -13.05 0.91
C GLY A 123 12.82 -13.34 0.02
N VAL A 124 14.04 -13.17 0.56
CA VAL A 124 15.30 -13.50 -0.13
C VAL A 124 15.31 -14.96 -0.57
N ASP A 125 14.96 -15.89 0.33
CA ASP A 125 14.87 -17.33 0.01
C ASP A 125 13.86 -17.64 -1.11
N CYS A 126 12.88 -16.77 -1.32
CA CYS A 126 11.89 -16.90 -2.41
C CYS A 126 12.33 -16.20 -3.70
N GLY A 127 13.50 -15.55 -3.74
CA GLY A 127 14.07 -14.92 -4.93
C GLY A 127 13.49 -13.54 -5.24
N VAL A 128 13.08 -12.75 -4.23
CA VAL A 128 12.64 -11.36 -4.48
C VAL A 128 13.82 -10.47 -4.87
N ASP A 129 13.55 -9.44 -5.67
CA ASP A 129 14.56 -8.52 -6.21
C ASP A 129 14.78 -7.30 -5.29
N GLY A 130 13.93 -7.10 -4.28
CA GLY A 130 14.06 -6.02 -3.31
C GLY A 130 13.07 -6.15 -2.16
N LEU A 131 13.29 -5.37 -1.12
CA LEU A 131 12.51 -5.40 0.11
C LEU A 131 11.85 -4.04 0.38
N ILE A 132 10.57 -4.06 0.72
CA ILE A 132 9.84 -2.88 1.19
C ILE A 132 9.75 -2.96 2.71
N CYS A 133 10.51 -2.11 3.37
CA CYS A 133 10.73 -2.09 4.82
C CYS A 133 9.60 -1.32 5.51
N VAL A 134 8.54 -2.03 5.91
CA VAL A 134 7.36 -1.45 6.54
C VAL A 134 7.63 -1.19 8.01
N ASN A 135 7.83 0.08 8.37
CA ASN A 135 8.20 0.54 9.71
C ASN A 135 6.98 0.86 10.60
N ASN A 136 7.22 1.29 11.83
CA ASN A 136 6.20 1.60 12.84
C ASN A 136 5.45 2.93 12.60
N ARG A 137 5.78 3.70 11.54
CA ARG A 137 5.10 4.93 11.14
C ARG A 137 4.18 4.71 9.93
N ALA A 138 4.12 3.47 9.40
CA ALA A 138 3.35 3.14 8.21
C ALA A 138 1.84 3.26 8.41
N GLY A 139 1.13 3.59 7.34
CA GLY A 139 -0.34 3.45 7.24
C GLY A 139 -0.72 2.02 6.86
N GLY A 140 -1.94 1.61 7.20
CA GLY A 140 -2.35 0.22 6.99
C GLY A 140 -1.72 -0.73 8.02
N HIS A 141 -1.32 -1.93 7.59
CA HIS A 141 -0.57 -2.83 8.46
C HIS A 141 0.80 -2.23 8.74
N LEU A 142 1.15 -2.10 10.01
CA LEU A 142 2.38 -1.45 10.46
C LEU A 142 3.38 -2.46 11.02
N GLY A 143 4.67 -2.11 10.90
CA GLY A 143 5.76 -2.78 11.60
C GLY A 143 5.88 -2.33 13.05
N THR A 144 6.85 -2.87 13.77
CA THR A 144 7.16 -2.51 15.16
C THR A 144 8.40 -1.64 15.30
N ASP A 145 9.26 -1.67 14.30
CA ASP A 145 10.59 -1.07 14.34
C ASP A 145 10.63 0.27 13.61
N SER A 146 11.54 1.16 14.03
CA SER A 146 11.78 2.43 13.34
C SER A 146 12.47 2.19 11.98
N MET A 147 12.47 3.20 11.11
CA MET A 147 13.13 3.10 9.81
C MET A 147 14.65 2.89 9.94
N GLU A 148 15.30 3.54 10.93
CA GLU A 148 16.73 3.41 11.20
C GLU A 148 17.10 1.99 11.63
N LYS A 149 16.27 1.42 12.53
CA LYS A 149 16.48 0.05 13.01
C LYS A 149 16.27 -0.95 11.87
N MET A 150 15.22 -0.79 11.08
CA MET A 150 14.97 -1.68 9.95
C MET A 150 16.08 -1.62 8.91
N TYR A 151 16.58 -0.42 8.59
CA TYR A 151 17.71 -0.29 7.68
C TYR A 151 18.93 -1.09 8.18
N LYS A 152 19.38 -0.83 9.42
CA LYS A 152 20.52 -1.53 10.02
C LYS A 152 20.36 -3.04 10.12
N GLU A 153 19.14 -3.52 10.28
CA GLU A 153 18.87 -4.96 10.36
C GLU A 153 18.84 -5.65 8.99
N LEU A 154 18.68 -4.89 7.88
CA LEU A 154 18.43 -5.46 6.57
C LEU A 154 19.49 -5.10 5.52
N GLU A 155 20.36 -4.10 5.76
CA GLU A 155 21.36 -3.62 4.80
C GLU A 155 22.35 -4.70 4.35
N ASP A 156 22.63 -5.68 5.20
CA ASP A 156 23.55 -6.79 4.91
C ASP A 156 22.95 -7.90 4.03
N LEU A 157 21.64 -7.83 3.71
CA LEU A 157 20.99 -8.79 2.83
C LEU A 157 21.32 -8.60 1.34
N GLY A 158 21.93 -7.45 0.97
CA GLY A 158 22.44 -7.20 -0.37
C GLY A 158 21.36 -6.98 -1.44
N LEU A 159 20.14 -6.66 -1.03
CA LEU A 159 19.03 -6.30 -1.92
C LEU A 159 18.66 -4.83 -1.76
N PRO A 160 18.12 -4.18 -2.80
CA PRO A 160 17.54 -2.85 -2.68
C PRO A 160 16.50 -2.78 -1.56
N LEU A 161 16.59 -1.73 -0.72
CA LEU A 161 15.70 -1.47 0.40
C LEU A 161 14.84 -0.23 0.13
N VAL A 162 13.52 -0.38 0.24
CA VAL A 162 12.56 0.71 0.09
C VAL A 162 11.94 1.04 1.45
N CYS A 163 12.08 2.27 1.92
CA CYS A 163 11.47 2.71 3.18
C CYS A 163 9.97 2.91 3.02
N ALA A 164 9.16 2.25 3.86
CA ALA A 164 7.70 2.37 3.85
C ALA A 164 7.17 2.79 5.23
N GLY A 165 6.67 4.03 5.32
CA GLY A 165 6.06 4.60 6.51
C GLY A 165 6.77 5.85 7.02
N GLY A 166 5.95 6.86 7.38
CA GLY A 166 6.43 8.12 7.94
C GLY A 166 6.83 9.18 6.91
N ILE A 167 6.82 8.89 5.62
CA ILE A 167 7.25 9.83 4.57
C ILE A 167 6.05 10.62 4.07
N GLY A 168 6.02 11.93 4.33
CA GLY A 168 4.96 12.86 3.90
C GLY A 168 5.49 14.12 3.23
N SER A 169 6.79 14.43 3.38
CA SER A 169 7.47 15.61 2.84
C SER A 169 8.83 15.28 2.24
N GLU A 170 9.45 16.28 1.59
CA GLU A 170 10.80 16.21 1.03
C GLU A 170 11.87 15.99 2.11
N THR A 171 11.66 16.50 3.31
CA THR A 171 12.61 16.32 4.43
C THR A 171 12.71 14.85 4.82
N GLU A 172 11.57 14.20 5.09
CA GLU A 172 11.54 12.79 5.46
C GLU A 172 11.99 11.88 4.30
N PHE A 173 11.73 12.30 3.06
CA PHE A 173 12.25 11.62 1.88
C PHE A 173 13.78 11.67 1.84
N ARG A 174 14.38 12.84 2.01
CA ARG A 174 15.85 12.99 2.05
C ARG A 174 16.46 12.25 3.24
N ASP A 175 15.82 12.26 4.40
CA ASP A 175 16.29 11.54 5.57
C ASP A 175 16.38 10.03 5.29
N ALA A 176 15.36 9.46 4.63
CA ALA A 176 15.37 8.06 4.24
C ALA A 176 16.47 7.75 3.21
N MET A 177 16.61 8.57 2.17
CA MET A 177 17.65 8.41 1.15
C MET A 177 19.06 8.59 1.75
N GLY A 178 19.25 9.59 2.61
CA GLY A 178 20.52 9.84 3.33
C GLY A 178 20.90 8.73 4.32
N MET A 179 19.94 7.94 4.76
CA MET A 179 20.17 6.75 5.59
C MET A 179 20.69 5.56 4.79
N GLY A 180 20.50 5.57 3.47
CA GLY A 180 20.97 4.54 2.54
C GLY A 180 19.85 3.70 1.91
N TYR A 181 18.58 4.04 2.12
CA TYR A 181 17.49 3.40 1.38
C TYR A 181 17.58 3.74 -0.11
N ASP A 182 17.25 2.79 -0.97
CA ASP A 182 17.24 2.93 -2.44
C ASP A 182 15.97 3.59 -2.96
N GLY A 183 14.97 3.80 -2.10
CA GLY A 183 13.72 4.44 -2.44
C GLY A 183 12.74 4.51 -1.28
N VAL A 184 11.57 5.12 -1.53
CA VAL A 184 10.49 5.23 -0.53
C VAL A 184 9.16 4.77 -1.09
N GLN A 185 8.31 4.19 -0.25
CA GLN A 185 6.92 3.89 -0.56
C GLN A 185 5.99 4.79 0.26
N MET A 186 5.21 5.60 -0.43
CA MET A 186 4.30 6.56 0.17
C MET A 186 2.84 6.18 -0.09
N GLY A 187 2.01 6.26 0.95
CA GLY A 187 0.57 6.01 0.83
C GLY A 187 -0.26 7.22 1.24
N THR A 188 -0.19 7.61 2.50
CA THR A 188 -1.02 8.66 3.11
C THR A 188 -0.90 10.00 2.38
N ARG A 189 0.33 10.40 1.96
CA ARG A 189 0.56 11.62 1.19
C ARG A 189 -0.26 11.64 -0.11
N PHE A 190 -0.33 10.51 -0.81
CA PHE A 190 -1.08 10.40 -2.07
C PHE A 190 -2.59 10.26 -1.88
N ILE A 191 -3.09 9.92 -0.68
CA ILE A 191 -4.52 10.04 -0.37
C ILE A 191 -4.91 11.52 -0.31
N ALA A 192 -4.04 12.38 0.22
CA ALA A 192 -4.23 13.83 0.29
C ALA A 192 -3.79 14.52 -1.01
N THR A 193 -4.23 14.02 -2.17
CA THR A 193 -4.02 14.64 -3.48
C THR A 193 -5.32 14.90 -4.22
N SER A 194 -5.29 15.84 -5.18
CA SER A 194 -6.47 16.22 -5.97
C SER A 194 -7.00 15.05 -6.82
N GLU A 195 -6.09 14.20 -7.33
CA GLU A 195 -6.43 13.07 -8.20
C GLU A 195 -6.96 11.85 -7.43
N CYS A 196 -6.71 11.77 -6.13
CA CYS A 196 -7.30 10.71 -5.31
C CYS A 196 -8.82 10.89 -5.22
N SER A 197 -9.57 9.89 -5.65
CA SER A 197 -11.04 9.91 -5.71
C SER A 197 -11.72 9.74 -4.33
N MET A 198 -10.93 9.67 -3.27
CA MET A 198 -11.49 9.57 -1.92
C MET A 198 -12.16 10.89 -1.52
N PRO A 199 -13.18 10.79 -0.65
CA PRO A 199 -13.94 11.94 -0.20
C PRO A 199 -13.09 13.03 0.46
N ASP A 200 -13.47 14.31 0.26
CA ASP A 200 -12.73 15.46 0.78
C ASP A 200 -12.56 15.41 2.30
N GLY A 201 -13.57 14.96 3.04
CA GLY A 201 -13.47 14.79 4.50
C GLY A 201 -12.37 13.82 4.95
N TYR A 202 -11.98 12.84 4.12
CA TYR A 202 -10.84 11.98 4.41
C TYR A 202 -9.52 12.71 4.17
N LYS A 203 -9.42 13.45 3.06
CA LYS A 203 -8.24 14.27 2.74
C LYS A 203 -8.03 15.38 3.79
N GLU A 204 -9.11 16.04 4.19
CA GLU A 204 -9.11 17.05 5.24
C GLU A 204 -8.67 16.48 6.59
N ALA A 205 -9.17 15.30 6.96
CA ALA A 205 -8.74 14.64 8.18
C ALA A 205 -7.25 14.31 8.18
N ILE A 206 -6.67 13.92 7.03
CA ILE A 206 -5.22 13.72 6.90
C ILE A 206 -4.47 15.04 7.12
N VAL A 207 -4.92 16.12 6.48
CA VAL A 207 -4.28 17.45 6.57
C VAL A 207 -4.38 18.08 7.97
N GLN A 208 -5.46 17.78 8.69
CA GLN A 208 -5.72 18.33 10.03
C GLN A 208 -5.11 17.49 11.16
N SER A 209 -4.72 16.23 10.88
CA SER A 209 -4.17 15.32 11.88
C SER A 209 -2.69 15.55 12.12
N GLY A 210 -2.26 15.39 13.38
CA GLY A 210 -0.88 15.21 13.76
C GLY A 210 -0.53 13.75 14.04
N GLU A 211 0.75 13.48 14.33
CA GLU A 211 1.23 12.13 14.67
C GLU A 211 0.48 11.51 15.86
N ASP A 212 0.12 12.34 16.84
CA ASP A 212 -0.61 11.92 18.04
C ASP A 212 -2.07 11.51 17.75
N ASP A 213 -2.62 11.90 16.61
CA ASP A 213 -3.95 11.49 16.16
C ASP A 213 -3.96 10.13 15.49
N ILE A 214 -2.79 9.56 15.22
CA ILE A 214 -2.65 8.23 14.64
C ILE A 214 -2.54 7.18 15.74
N ASP A 215 -3.40 6.18 15.65
CA ASP A 215 -3.33 4.98 16.49
C ASP A 215 -3.66 3.74 15.65
N TRP A 216 -3.71 2.57 16.26
CA TRP A 216 -4.02 1.34 15.57
C TRP A 216 -5.34 0.73 16.05
N THR A 217 -5.96 -0.06 15.18
CA THR A 217 -7.15 -0.84 15.55
C THR A 217 -7.09 -2.26 14.99
N THR A 218 -7.61 -3.23 15.74
CA THR A 218 -7.80 -4.60 15.25
C THR A 218 -9.21 -4.84 14.72
N LYS A 219 -10.09 -3.84 14.77
CA LYS A 219 -11.51 -3.96 14.38
C LYS A 219 -11.71 -4.21 12.91
N LEU A 220 -10.77 -3.79 12.06
CA LEU A 220 -10.88 -3.89 10.61
C LEU A 220 -10.55 -5.29 10.11
N THR A 221 -9.37 -5.79 10.47
CA THR A 221 -8.81 -7.03 9.90
C THR A 221 -8.51 -8.10 10.94
N GLY A 222 -8.65 -7.78 12.22
CA GLY A 222 -8.20 -8.62 13.33
C GLY A 222 -6.67 -8.59 13.54
N ILE A 223 -5.97 -7.75 12.78
CA ILE A 223 -4.53 -7.44 12.90
C ILE A 223 -4.44 -5.92 13.09
N PRO A 224 -3.44 -5.38 13.81
CA PRO A 224 -3.27 -3.94 13.96
C PRO A 224 -3.16 -3.23 12.61
N VAL A 225 -4.01 -2.25 12.39
CA VAL A 225 -4.02 -1.36 11.23
C VAL A 225 -4.00 0.07 11.73
N SER A 226 -3.08 0.87 11.20
CA SER A 226 -2.92 2.28 11.53
C SER A 226 -4.09 3.11 11.00
N VAL A 227 -4.67 3.97 11.84
CA VAL A 227 -5.87 4.75 11.55
C VAL A 227 -5.84 6.11 12.24
N ILE A 228 -6.57 7.08 11.69
CA ILE A 228 -6.87 8.35 12.36
C ILE A 228 -7.89 8.10 13.48
N LYS A 229 -7.68 8.68 14.66
CA LYS A 229 -8.63 8.65 15.78
C LYS A 229 -9.86 9.50 15.45
N THR A 230 -10.89 8.87 14.93
CA THR A 230 -12.20 9.50 14.70
C THR A 230 -13.15 9.27 15.90
N PRO A 231 -14.29 9.96 16.00
CA PRO A 231 -15.27 9.72 17.07
C PRO A 231 -15.74 8.27 17.19
N GLY A 232 -15.69 7.49 16.11
CA GLY A 232 -16.02 6.05 16.08
C GLY A 232 -14.84 5.13 16.37
N TYR A 233 -13.66 5.69 16.64
CA TYR A 233 -12.45 4.92 16.89
C TYR A 233 -12.52 4.11 18.17
N SER A 234 -12.01 2.89 18.14
CA SER A 234 -11.56 2.16 19.33
C SER A 234 -10.47 1.16 18.94
N ARG A 235 -9.49 0.99 19.83
CA ARG A 235 -8.29 0.19 19.56
C ARG A 235 -8.59 -1.28 19.35
N GLU A 236 -9.41 -1.86 20.19
CA GLU A 236 -9.59 -3.29 20.24
C GLU A 236 -11.01 -3.74 19.93
N ASN A 237 -11.13 -4.97 19.45
CA ASN A 237 -12.39 -5.67 19.37
C ASN A 237 -12.94 -5.99 20.77
N ASN A 238 -14.25 -6.24 20.87
CA ASN A 238 -14.85 -6.72 22.10
C ASN A 238 -14.24 -8.07 22.52
N TRP A 239 -14.41 -8.44 23.80
CA TRP A 239 -13.79 -9.63 24.38
C TRP A 239 -14.14 -10.93 23.63
N LEU A 240 -15.33 -11.05 23.08
CA LEU A 240 -15.77 -12.24 22.33
C LEU A 240 -14.99 -12.40 21.02
N ILE A 241 -14.86 -11.32 20.25
CA ILE A 241 -14.08 -11.33 18.99
C ILE A 241 -12.60 -11.58 19.31
N ARG A 242 -12.05 -10.99 20.37
CA ARG A 242 -10.66 -11.24 20.80
C ARG A 242 -10.44 -12.73 21.13
N LYS A 243 -11.38 -13.36 21.85
CA LYS A 243 -11.35 -14.80 22.14
C LYS A 243 -11.40 -15.64 20.87
N LEU A 244 -12.22 -15.27 19.89
CA LEU A 244 -12.29 -15.96 18.60
C LEU A 244 -11.01 -15.77 17.78
N LEU A 245 -10.37 -14.60 17.84
CA LEU A 245 -9.10 -14.30 17.14
C LEU A 245 -7.89 -15.01 17.76
N SER A 246 -7.92 -15.37 19.04
CA SER A 246 -6.86 -16.13 19.71
C SER A 246 -7.05 -17.65 19.64
N GLY A 247 -8.25 -18.13 19.25
CA GLY A 247 -8.62 -19.54 19.23
C GLY A 247 -8.50 -20.23 17.87
N ARG A 248 -8.99 -21.48 17.83
CA ARG A 248 -9.03 -22.33 16.61
C ARG A 248 -9.81 -21.70 15.45
N PHE A 249 -10.67 -20.73 15.72
CA PHE A 249 -11.48 -20.02 14.72
C PHE A 249 -10.84 -18.75 14.17
N LYS A 250 -9.57 -18.44 14.54
CA LYS A 250 -8.89 -17.18 14.19
C LYS A 250 -8.94 -16.85 12.70
N HIS A 251 -8.74 -17.82 11.82
CA HIS A 251 -8.74 -17.60 10.36
C HIS A 251 -10.14 -17.27 9.83
N ARG A 252 -11.17 -17.97 10.29
CA ARG A 252 -12.58 -17.67 9.92
C ARG A 252 -13.02 -16.31 10.43
N THR A 253 -12.64 -15.97 11.67
CA THR A 253 -12.96 -14.67 12.28
C THR A 253 -12.27 -13.54 11.52
N ARG A 254 -10.99 -13.68 11.18
CA ARG A 254 -10.27 -12.71 10.33
C ARG A 254 -10.92 -12.54 8.96
N TRP A 255 -11.24 -13.64 8.30
CA TRP A 255 -11.93 -13.61 7.02
C TRP A 255 -13.26 -12.84 7.09
N LEU A 256 -14.06 -13.08 8.14
CA LEU A 256 -15.32 -12.36 8.36
C LEU A 256 -15.08 -10.87 8.60
N LEU A 257 -14.14 -10.51 9.45
CA LEU A 257 -13.78 -9.11 9.71
C LEU A 257 -13.29 -8.41 8.45
N ASN A 258 -12.40 -9.05 7.69
CA ASN A 258 -11.91 -8.54 6.41
C ASN A 258 -13.08 -8.32 5.42
N SER A 259 -14.00 -9.28 5.29
CA SER A 259 -15.15 -9.17 4.39
C SER A 259 -16.09 -8.01 4.76
N ILE A 260 -16.34 -7.81 6.06
CA ILE A 260 -17.15 -6.70 6.55
C ILE A 260 -16.45 -5.36 6.30
N SER A 261 -15.17 -5.26 6.64
CA SER A 261 -14.37 -4.05 6.47
C SER A 261 -14.20 -3.68 5.00
N PHE A 262 -13.99 -4.69 4.14
CA PHE A 262 -13.91 -4.52 2.70
C PHE A 262 -15.19 -3.88 2.13
N ARG A 263 -16.37 -4.41 2.50
CA ARG A 263 -17.67 -3.84 2.10
C ARG A 263 -17.88 -2.43 2.65
N ARG A 264 -17.42 -2.18 3.88
CA ARG A 264 -17.51 -0.86 4.52
C ARG A 264 -16.64 0.16 3.79
N TRP A 265 -15.40 -0.17 3.49
CA TRP A 265 -14.48 0.69 2.74
C TRP A 265 -14.93 0.94 1.30
N SER A 266 -15.47 -0.08 0.61
CA SER A 266 -16.05 0.10 -0.73
C SER A 266 -17.24 1.08 -0.71
N LYS A 267 -18.07 1.04 0.34
CA LYS A 267 -19.18 1.99 0.52
C LYS A 267 -18.68 3.39 0.85
N MET A 268 -17.65 3.50 1.68
CA MET A 268 -17.02 4.76 2.07
C MET A 268 -16.44 5.51 0.86
N ALA A 269 -15.81 4.80 -0.06
CA ALA A 269 -15.31 5.38 -1.30
C ALA A 269 -16.42 5.97 -2.19
N LYS A 270 -17.67 5.49 -2.02
CA LYS A 270 -18.85 5.96 -2.78
C LYS A 270 -19.70 6.98 -2.02
N ASN A 271 -19.59 7.07 -0.70
CA ASN A 271 -20.46 7.96 0.09
C ASN A 271 -19.89 8.19 1.51
N THR A 272 -19.51 9.43 1.83
CA THR A 272 -18.88 9.80 3.11
C THR A 272 -19.84 9.92 4.27
N ARG A 273 -19.48 9.33 5.40
CA ARG A 273 -20.00 9.71 6.72
C ARG A 273 -18.83 9.95 7.67
N SER A 274 -18.92 10.96 8.50
CA SER A 274 -17.91 11.39 9.50
C SER A 274 -17.55 10.33 10.57
N THR A 275 -18.21 9.18 10.55
CA THR A 275 -17.97 8.06 11.48
C THR A 275 -17.07 6.97 10.91
N ASP A 276 -16.51 7.19 9.72
CA ASP A 276 -15.71 6.18 9.06
C ASP A 276 -14.31 6.08 9.67
N ILE A 277 -13.76 4.87 9.69
CA ILE A 277 -12.41 4.61 10.16
C ILE A 277 -11.47 4.80 8.96
N TRP A 278 -10.65 5.83 9.00
CA TRP A 278 -9.71 6.18 7.94
C TRP A 278 -8.31 5.69 8.25
N SER A 279 -7.75 4.91 7.34
CA SER A 279 -6.38 4.41 7.49
C SER A 279 -5.37 5.48 7.07
N ALA A 280 -4.46 5.82 7.97
CA ALA A 280 -3.35 6.74 7.70
C ALA A 280 -2.12 6.33 8.51
N GLY A 281 -0.94 6.69 8.01
CA GLY A 281 0.31 6.57 8.74
C GLY A 281 0.70 7.90 9.42
N LYS A 282 1.77 7.87 10.19
CA LYS A 282 2.28 9.03 10.93
C LYS A 282 2.86 10.14 10.05
N SER A 283 2.96 9.91 8.74
CA SER A 283 3.28 10.95 7.75
C SER A 283 2.26 12.09 7.68
N VAL A 284 1.07 11.95 8.28
CA VAL A 284 0.12 13.06 8.45
C VAL A 284 0.75 14.29 9.10
N GLU A 285 1.78 14.09 9.96
CA GLU A 285 2.49 15.16 10.67
C GLU A 285 3.05 16.24 9.73
N THR A 286 3.44 15.87 8.52
CA THR A 286 4.07 16.79 7.55
C THR A 286 3.18 17.11 6.34
N ILE A 287 1.98 16.50 6.24
CA ILE A 287 1.02 16.76 5.16
C ILE A 287 0.13 17.93 5.55
N ARG A 288 0.33 19.12 4.94
CA ARG A 288 -0.36 20.38 5.30
C ARG A 288 -1.41 20.83 4.30
N SER A 289 -1.45 20.25 3.11
CA SER A 289 -2.36 20.63 2.03
C SER A 289 -2.72 19.46 1.13
N VAL A 290 -3.84 19.58 0.44
CA VAL A 290 -4.20 18.73 -0.69
C VAL A 290 -3.56 19.33 -1.94
N GLU A 291 -2.65 18.60 -2.56
CA GLU A 291 -1.89 19.04 -3.74
C GLU A 291 -2.11 18.08 -4.90
N SER A 292 -1.63 18.41 -6.10
CA SER A 292 -1.63 17.41 -7.18
C SER A 292 -0.54 16.36 -6.95
N ALA A 293 -0.81 15.12 -7.32
CA ALA A 293 0.17 14.03 -7.22
C ALA A 293 1.44 14.35 -8.04
N THR A 294 1.29 15.01 -9.19
CA THR A 294 2.40 15.45 -10.01
C THR A 294 3.26 16.52 -9.31
N THR A 295 2.64 17.46 -8.57
CA THR A 295 3.36 18.46 -7.77
C THR A 295 4.16 17.78 -6.67
N VAL A 296 3.55 16.86 -5.92
CA VAL A 296 4.23 16.08 -4.87
C VAL A 296 5.43 15.33 -5.44
N MET A 297 5.26 14.64 -6.56
CA MET A 297 6.37 13.90 -7.18
C MET A 297 7.51 14.79 -7.66
N ARG A 298 7.18 15.95 -8.26
CA ARG A 298 8.19 16.89 -8.73
C ARG A 298 9.02 17.45 -7.56
N SER A 299 8.37 17.86 -6.49
CA SER A 299 9.01 18.38 -5.28
C SER A 299 9.97 17.36 -4.66
N LEU A 300 9.58 16.08 -4.61
CA LEU A 300 10.46 15.00 -4.16
C LEU A 300 11.68 14.84 -5.09
N GLY A 301 11.49 14.84 -6.41
CA GLY A 301 12.58 14.72 -7.39
C GLY A 301 13.59 15.87 -7.28
N GLU A 302 13.12 17.12 -7.24
CA GLU A 302 13.96 18.32 -7.09
C GLU A 302 14.75 18.29 -5.77
N SER A 303 14.20 17.65 -4.72
CA SER A 303 14.89 17.57 -3.42
C SER A 303 16.13 16.66 -3.43
N VAL A 304 16.23 15.72 -4.36
CA VAL A 304 17.42 14.86 -4.55
C VAL A 304 18.50 15.59 -5.33
N GLU A 305 18.13 16.25 -6.44
CA GLU A 305 19.10 16.92 -7.32
C GLU A 305 19.88 18.03 -6.58
N THR A 306 19.26 18.70 -5.62
CA THR A 306 19.91 19.72 -4.80
C THR A 306 20.90 19.16 -3.78
N HIS A 307 20.84 17.89 -3.46
CA HIS A 307 21.75 17.24 -2.50
C HIS A 307 23.03 16.72 -3.16
N ASP A 308 22.95 16.29 -4.41
CA ASP A 308 24.12 15.80 -5.18
C ASP A 308 24.99 16.96 -5.72
N ALA A 309 24.51 18.21 -5.64
CA ALA A 309 25.21 19.41 -6.12
C ALA A 309 25.97 20.20 -5.02
N GLY A 310 25.96 19.77 -3.79
CA GLY A 310 26.60 20.40 -2.63
C GLY A 310 27.66 19.52 -2.01
#